data_1226d75cfa1a0447a1d2723fa4c30f05
#
_entry.id   1226d75cfa1a0447a1d2723fa4c30f05
#
_cell.length_a   1.000
_cell.length_b   1.000
_cell.length_c   1.000
_cell.angle_alpha   90.00
_cell.angle_beta   90.00
_cell.angle_gamma   90.00
#
_symmetry.space_group_name_H-M   'P 1'
#
loop_
_entity.id
_entity.type
_entity.pdbx_description
1 polymer ?
#
loop_
_entity_poly.entity_id
_entity_poly.type
_entity_poly.pdbx_seq_one_letter_code
_entity_poly.pdbx_strand_id
1 'polypeptide(L)'
;MLFLLATPEYNNIQSNTTKVKVHLRSGVAEILEQHQDLMGKVENNIIEIETNFENKLEKVLFVLQDAVFVVSNQGLDSNVENKGTGVYVYAKRVKEITSSISIDDISKQFDEKKEELEREQQKLDSSNNMDQVVSSRIILLEDELDFLKKVRLVVKDLKS
;
A
#
# COMPACT_ATOMS: atom_id res chain seq x y z
N MET A 1 -10.40 -6.51 -16.43
CA MET A 1 -9.84 -7.26 -15.29
C MET A 1 -10.25 -6.58 -13.99
N LEU A 2 -10.68 -7.35 -13.03
CA LEU A 2 -11.07 -6.83 -11.72
C LEU A 2 -9.82 -6.55 -10.87
N PHE A 3 -9.76 -5.37 -10.26
CA PHE A 3 -8.80 -5.06 -9.20
C PHE A 3 -9.56 -4.77 -7.90
N LEU A 4 -9.15 -5.41 -6.83
CA LEU A 4 -9.71 -5.21 -5.49
C LEU A 4 -8.58 -5.04 -4.49
N LEU A 5 -8.61 -3.91 -3.77
CA LEU A 5 -7.67 -3.59 -2.69
C LEU A 5 -8.44 -3.45 -1.39
N ALA A 6 -8.08 -4.24 -0.41
CA ALA A 6 -8.68 -4.24 0.92
C ALA A 6 -7.65 -3.91 1.99
N THR A 7 -8.07 -3.18 3.01
CA THR A 7 -7.30 -2.88 4.22
C THR A 7 -8.17 -3.02 5.45
N PRO A 8 -7.61 -3.22 6.66
CA PRO A 8 -8.41 -3.30 7.89
C PRO A 8 -9.17 -2.02 8.23
N GLU A 9 -8.67 -0.87 7.80
CA GLU A 9 -9.17 0.46 8.23
C GLU A 9 -10.04 1.17 7.21
N TYR A 10 -10.05 0.72 5.93
CA TYR A 10 -10.72 1.42 4.84
C TYR A 10 -11.70 0.54 4.10
N ASN A 11 -12.69 1.17 3.48
CA ASN A 11 -13.55 0.51 2.52
C ASN A 11 -12.72 -0.06 1.36
N ASN A 12 -13.13 -1.19 0.86
CA ASN A 12 -12.47 -1.83 -0.27
C ASN A 12 -12.49 -0.92 -1.50
N ILE A 13 -11.34 -0.80 -2.15
CA ILE A 13 -11.21 -0.14 -3.44
C ILE A 13 -11.42 -1.20 -4.51
N GLN A 14 -12.39 -0.98 -5.37
CA GLN A 14 -12.68 -1.85 -6.50
C GLN A 14 -12.63 -1.06 -7.79
N SER A 15 -11.95 -1.59 -8.79
CA SER A 15 -11.81 -0.96 -10.09
C SER A 15 -11.77 -1.99 -11.22
N ASN A 16 -12.24 -1.59 -12.39
CA ASN A 16 -12.04 -2.36 -13.60
C ASN A 16 -10.78 -1.82 -14.30
N THR A 17 -9.76 -2.66 -14.42
CA THR A 17 -8.43 -2.27 -14.89
C THR A 17 -8.05 -3.01 -16.16
N THR A 18 -7.19 -2.41 -16.94
CA THR A 18 -6.57 -3.06 -18.12
C THR A 18 -5.22 -3.68 -17.79
N LYS A 19 -4.55 -3.14 -16.79
CA LYS A 19 -3.23 -3.60 -16.35
C LYS A 19 -3.00 -3.28 -14.88
N VAL A 20 -2.29 -4.17 -14.22
CA VAL A 20 -1.77 -3.97 -12.86
C VAL A 20 -0.27 -4.22 -12.85
N LYS A 21 0.51 -3.27 -12.35
CA LYS A 21 1.95 -3.44 -12.10
C LYS A 21 2.19 -3.54 -10.60
N VAL A 22 2.81 -4.63 -10.21
CA VAL A 22 3.18 -4.88 -8.81
C VAL A 22 4.69 -4.77 -8.68
N HIS A 23 5.14 -3.82 -7.88
CA HIS A 23 6.56 -3.63 -7.61
C HIS A 23 6.97 -4.51 -6.43
N LEU A 24 7.77 -5.52 -6.72
CA LEU A 24 8.31 -6.48 -5.78
C LEU A 24 9.77 -6.15 -5.47
N ARG A 25 10.29 -6.73 -4.42
CA ARG A 25 11.73 -6.63 -4.11
C ARG A 25 12.61 -7.21 -5.22
N SER A 26 12.13 -8.22 -5.93
CA SER A 26 12.83 -8.91 -7.02
C SER A 26 12.63 -8.27 -8.41
N GLY A 27 11.78 -7.27 -8.53
CA GLY A 27 11.45 -6.65 -9.83
C GLY A 27 9.99 -6.24 -9.93
N VAL A 28 9.52 -6.07 -11.14
CA VAL A 28 8.14 -5.65 -11.44
C VAL A 28 7.38 -6.78 -12.13
N ALA A 29 6.23 -7.15 -11.60
CA ALA A 29 5.29 -8.04 -12.26
C ALA A 29 4.21 -7.21 -12.96
N GLU A 30 4.05 -7.41 -14.26
CA GLU A 30 2.95 -6.86 -15.06
C GLU A 30 1.84 -7.90 -15.23
N ILE A 31 0.65 -7.57 -14.77
CA ILE A 31 -0.51 -8.44 -14.80
C ILE A 31 -1.51 -7.88 -15.82
N LEU A 32 -1.82 -8.69 -16.82
CA LEU A 32 -2.79 -8.42 -17.86
C LEU A 32 -3.91 -9.47 -17.80
N GLU A 33 -4.97 -9.25 -18.57
CA GLU A 33 -6.05 -10.23 -18.72
C GLU A 33 -5.49 -11.60 -19.13
N GLN A 34 -6.01 -12.67 -18.55
CA GLN A 34 -5.54 -14.06 -18.73
C GLN A 34 -4.12 -14.34 -18.22
N HIS A 35 -3.59 -13.50 -17.34
CA HIS A 35 -2.33 -13.80 -16.65
C HIS A 35 -2.46 -15.11 -15.86
N GLN A 36 -1.39 -15.88 -15.77
CA GLN A 36 -1.35 -17.07 -14.94
C GLN A 36 -1.64 -16.73 -13.48
N ASP A 37 -2.26 -17.67 -12.77
CA ASP A 37 -2.49 -17.53 -11.34
C ASP A 37 -1.15 -17.31 -10.61
N LEU A 38 -1.12 -16.31 -9.76
CA LEU A 38 0.09 -15.86 -9.08
C LEU A 38 -0.26 -15.35 -7.69
N MET A 39 0.61 -15.58 -6.74
CA MET A 39 0.51 -15.01 -5.41
C MET A 39 1.86 -14.49 -4.96
N GLY A 40 1.87 -13.37 -4.24
CA GLY A 40 3.10 -12.79 -3.75
C GLY A 40 2.89 -11.77 -2.64
N LYS A 41 4.01 -11.24 -2.13
CA LYS A 41 4.04 -10.20 -1.11
C LYS A 41 4.57 -8.89 -1.69
N VAL A 42 3.99 -7.80 -1.23
CA VAL A 42 4.49 -6.45 -1.47
C VAL A 42 4.94 -5.86 -0.13
N GLU A 43 6.24 -5.70 0.02
CA GLU A 43 6.84 -5.15 1.24
C GLU A 43 7.14 -3.67 1.04
N ASN A 44 6.35 -2.79 1.61
CA ASN A 44 6.54 -1.34 1.58
C ASN A 44 6.91 -0.83 0.18
N ASN A 45 6.06 -1.09 -0.80
CA ASN A 45 6.30 -0.78 -2.20
C ASN A 45 5.01 -0.33 -2.89
N ILE A 46 5.03 -0.19 -4.21
CA ILE A 46 3.94 0.39 -4.99
C ILE A 46 3.21 -0.63 -5.84
N ILE A 47 1.91 -0.38 -6.03
CA ILE A 47 1.08 -0.97 -7.09
C ILE A 47 0.57 0.16 -7.97
N GLU A 48 0.68 -0.03 -9.28
CA GLU A 48 0.10 0.85 -10.28
C GLU A 48 -1.03 0.12 -10.99
N ILE A 49 -2.17 0.78 -11.15
CA ILE A 49 -3.27 0.28 -11.96
C ILE A 49 -3.50 1.21 -13.15
N GLU A 50 -3.79 0.64 -14.29
CA GLU A 50 -4.22 1.36 -15.48
C GLU A 50 -5.68 1.06 -15.75
N THR A 51 -6.49 2.11 -15.85
CA THR A 51 -7.91 2.04 -16.17
C THR A 51 -8.17 2.77 -17.48
N ASN A 52 -9.15 2.31 -18.21
CA ASN A 52 -9.60 3.00 -19.42
C ASN A 52 -10.97 3.60 -19.14
N PHE A 53 -11.01 4.91 -18.93
CA PHE A 53 -12.22 5.65 -18.70
C PHE A 53 -12.48 6.62 -19.87
N GLU A 54 -13.62 6.50 -20.54
CA GLU A 54 -14.00 7.35 -21.70
C GLU A 54 -12.90 7.49 -22.77
N ASN A 55 -12.22 6.37 -23.10
CA ASN A 55 -11.08 6.32 -24.04
C ASN A 55 -9.83 7.09 -23.57
N LYS A 56 -9.76 7.45 -22.31
CA LYS A 56 -8.52 7.97 -21.69
C LYS A 56 -7.92 6.93 -20.76
N LEU A 57 -6.62 6.74 -20.92
CA LEU A 57 -5.85 5.90 -20.03
C LEU A 57 -5.55 6.68 -18.74
N GLU A 58 -6.11 6.23 -17.63
CA GLU A 58 -5.82 6.78 -16.31
C GLU A 58 -4.93 5.82 -15.54
N LYS A 59 -3.95 6.38 -14.85
CA LYS A 59 -3.05 5.63 -13.97
C LYS A 59 -3.28 6.06 -12.53
N VAL A 60 -3.47 5.06 -11.68
CA VAL A 60 -3.59 5.25 -10.23
C VAL A 60 -2.47 4.49 -9.57
N LEU A 61 -1.81 5.11 -8.63
CA LEU A 61 -0.68 4.56 -7.91
C LEU A 61 -0.98 4.49 -6.42
N PHE A 62 -0.69 3.35 -5.82
CA PHE A 62 -0.83 3.10 -4.39
C PHE A 62 0.52 2.73 -3.80
N VAL A 63 0.85 3.32 -2.65
CA VAL A 63 1.92 2.82 -1.78
C VAL A 63 1.30 1.87 -0.77
N LEU A 64 1.85 0.69 -0.66
CA LEU A 64 1.36 -0.38 0.21
C LEU A 64 2.41 -0.79 1.23
N GLN A 65 1.97 -1.12 2.42
CA GLN A 65 2.80 -1.75 3.44
C GLN A 65 2.23 -3.10 3.84
N ASP A 66 3.10 -4.09 3.91
CA ASP A 66 2.78 -5.47 4.31
C ASP A 66 1.53 -6.01 3.58
N ALA A 67 1.63 -6.06 2.26
CA ALA A 67 0.55 -6.52 1.42
C ALA A 67 0.79 -7.92 0.86
N VAL A 68 -0.30 -8.62 0.64
CA VAL A 68 -0.36 -9.87 -0.14
C VAL A 68 -1.23 -9.62 -1.34
N PHE A 69 -0.83 -10.10 -2.50
CA PHE A 69 -1.66 -10.07 -3.70
C PHE A 69 -1.87 -11.47 -4.26
N VAL A 70 -3.03 -11.68 -4.85
CA VAL A 70 -3.43 -12.91 -5.52
C VAL A 70 -3.98 -12.55 -6.90
N VAL A 71 -3.46 -13.20 -7.92
CA VAL A 71 -4.01 -13.17 -9.27
C VAL A 71 -4.73 -14.48 -9.52
N SER A 72 -6.00 -14.41 -9.88
CA SER A 72 -6.81 -15.60 -10.13
C SER A 72 -7.76 -15.39 -11.30
N ASN A 73 -7.87 -16.40 -12.16
CA ASN A 73 -8.82 -16.42 -13.27
C ASN A 73 -10.17 -17.05 -12.90
N GLN A 74 -10.30 -17.57 -11.68
CA GLN A 74 -11.51 -18.26 -11.21
C GLN A 74 -12.31 -17.44 -10.17
N GLY A 75 -11.81 -16.27 -9.78
CA GLY A 75 -12.33 -15.51 -8.65
C GLY A 75 -11.94 -16.13 -7.30
N LEU A 76 -12.20 -15.41 -6.21
CA LEU A 76 -11.99 -15.92 -4.84
C LEU A 76 -13.20 -16.70 -4.33
N ASP A 77 -14.37 -16.50 -4.93
CA ASP A 77 -15.63 -17.18 -4.59
C ASP A 77 -16.08 -18.05 -5.76
N SER A 78 -16.21 -19.34 -5.51
CA SER A 78 -16.69 -20.32 -6.49
C SER A 78 -18.15 -20.12 -6.95
N ASN A 79 -18.86 -19.19 -6.31
CA ASN A 79 -20.26 -18.88 -6.59
C ASN A 79 -20.47 -17.65 -7.49
N VAL A 80 -19.42 -16.93 -7.84
CA VAL A 80 -19.49 -15.77 -8.74
C VAL A 80 -18.95 -16.19 -10.10
N GLU A 81 -19.82 -16.18 -11.10
CA GLU A 81 -19.46 -16.44 -12.52
C GLU A 81 -18.57 -15.31 -13.10
N ASN A 82 -17.54 -14.91 -12.39
CA ASN A 82 -16.54 -14.00 -12.94
C ASN A 82 -15.55 -14.77 -13.82
N LYS A 83 -15.85 -14.82 -15.10
CA LYS A 83 -15.03 -15.47 -16.12
C LYS A 83 -13.83 -14.61 -16.57
N GLY A 84 -13.18 -13.90 -15.66
CA GLY A 84 -12.06 -13.04 -16.01
C GLY A 84 -10.97 -13.03 -14.94
N THR A 85 -9.83 -12.46 -15.28
CA THR A 85 -8.70 -12.28 -14.35
C THR A 85 -9.06 -11.28 -13.27
N GLY A 86 -8.80 -11.63 -12.02
CA GLY A 86 -8.91 -10.75 -10.87
C GLY A 86 -7.57 -10.59 -10.16
N VAL A 87 -7.27 -9.39 -9.72
CA VAL A 87 -6.13 -9.07 -8.86
C VAL A 87 -6.65 -8.60 -7.51
N TYR A 88 -6.39 -9.39 -6.49
CA TYR A 88 -6.89 -9.18 -5.14
C TYR A 88 -5.71 -8.83 -4.24
N VAL A 89 -5.77 -7.68 -3.61
CA VAL A 89 -4.71 -7.16 -2.76
C VAL A 89 -5.25 -6.91 -1.36
N TYR A 90 -4.55 -7.40 -0.37
CA TYR A 90 -4.81 -7.13 1.02
C TYR A 90 -3.58 -6.49 1.63
N ALA A 91 -3.69 -5.26 2.13
CA ALA A 91 -2.58 -4.48 2.66
C ALA A 91 -2.85 -4.05 4.10
N LYS A 92 -1.80 -4.00 4.91
CA LYS A 92 -1.87 -3.42 6.26
C LYS A 92 -2.13 -1.92 6.22
N ARG A 93 -1.40 -1.20 5.35
CA ARG A 93 -1.59 0.23 5.08
C ARG A 93 -1.55 0.51 3.59
N VAL A 94 -2.32 1.49 3.18
CA VAL A 94 -2.35 1.97 1.79
C VAL A 94 -2.42 3.50 1.76
N LYS A 95 -1.73 4.08 0.79
CA LYS A 95 -1.86 5.49 0.43
C LYS A 95 -2.00 5.62 -1.07
N GLU A 96 -3.12 6.15 -1.53
CA GLU A 96 -3.28 6.54 -2.93
C GLU A 96 -2.46 7.81 -3.20
N ILE A 97 -1.67 7.78 -4.26
CA ILE A 97 -0.85 8.90 -4.68
C ILE A 97 -1.53 9.60 -5.83
N THR A 98 -2.07 10.78 -5.56
CA THR A 98 -2.76 11.62 -6.53
C THR A 98 -1.89 12.81 -6.93
N SER A 99 -2.23 13.47 -8.03
CA SER A 99 -1.54 14.69 -8.47
C SER A 99 -1.65 15.86 -7.48
N SER A 100 -2.68 15.84 -6.64
CA SER A 100 -2.94 16.86 -5.61
C SER A 100 -2.20 16.62 -4.30
N ILE A 101 -1.51 15.49 -4.15
CA ILE A 101 -0.80 15.17 -2.91
C ILE A 101 0.36 16.15 -2.69
N SER A 102 0.44 16.73 -1.51
CA SER A 102 1.51 17.65 -1.14
C SER A 102 2.65 16.92 -0.44
N ILE A 103 3.88 17.12 -0.93
CA ILE A 103 5.08 16.60 -0.27
C ILE A 103 5.28 17.26 1.10
N ASP A 104 4.89 18.52 1.25
CA ASP A 104 5.01 19.25 2.52
C ASP A 104 4.07 18.66 3.57
N ASP A 105 2.84 18.28 3.20
CA ASP A 105 1.91 17.63 4.11
C ASP A 105 2.42 16.26 4.57
N ILE A 106 2.99 15.47 3.66
CA ILE A 106 3.59 14.18 3.99
C ILE A 106 4.80 14.36 4.90
N SER A 107 5.67 15.33 4.61
CA SER A 107 6.83 15.64 5.44
C SER A 107 6.42 16.11 6.84
N LYS A 108 5.37 16.90 6.93
CA LYS A 108 4.81 17.33 8.23
C LYS A 108 4.28 16.14 9.04
N GLN A 109 3.52 15.25 8.42
CA GLN A 109 3.05 14.02 9.09
C GLN A 109 4.22 13.15 9.57
N PHE A 110 5.26 13.03 8.75
CA PHE A 110 6.47 12.30 9.13
C PHE A 110 7.16 12.92 10.34
N ASP A 111 7.34 14.23 10.35
CA ASP A 111 7.99 14.95 11.45
C ASP A 111 7.17 14.85 12.75
N GLU A 112 5.86 14.99 12.68
CA GLU A 112 4.95 14.83 13.83
C GLU A 112 5.05 13.42 14.43
N LYS A 113 5.07 12.39 13.61
CA LYS A 113 5.24 11.00 14.06
C LYS A 113 6.63 10.72 14.62
N LYS A 114 7.65 11.34 14.05
CA LYS A 114 9.02 11.24 14.57
C LYS A 114 9.14 11.86 15.96
N GLU A 115 8.55 13.03 16.19
CA GLU A 115 8.50 13.67 17.50
C GLU A 115 7.71 12.82 18.52
N GLU A 116 6.61 12.22 18.10
CA GLU A 116 5.84 11.30 18.95
C GLU A 116 6.68 10.09 19.35
N LEU A 117 7.43 9.51 18.43
CA LEU A 117 8.36 8.40 18.71
C LEU A 117 9.43 8.80 19.70
N GLU A 118 10.06 9.96 19.53
CA GLU A 118 11.07 10.47 20.46
C GLU A 118 10.51 10.65 21.89
N ARG A 119 9.29 11.15 22.00
CA ARG A 119 8.60 11.27 23.31
C ARG A 119 8.34 9.91 23.97
N GLU A 120 7.91 8.92 23.20
CA GLU A 120 7.67 7.57 23.72
C GLU A 120 8.99 6.88 24.13
N GLN A 121 10.07 7.08 23.37
CA GLN A 121 11.41 6.58 23.72
C GLN A 121 11.91 7.20 25.02
N GLN A 122 11.71 8.49 25.26
CA GLN A 122 12.07 9.15 26.51
C GLN A 122 11.28 8.60 27.71
N LYS A 123 9.99 8.30 27.52
CA LYS A 123 9.17 7.63 28.57
C LYS A 123 9.71 6.24 28.92
N LEU A 124 10.13 5.47 27.90
CA LEU A 124 10.68 4.14 28.12
C LEU A 124 12.00 4.22 28.89
N ASP A 125 12.88 5.14 28.54
CA ASP A 125 14.17 5.35 29.22
C ASP A 125 13.98 5.78 30.68
N SER A 126 12.99 6.61 30.96
CA SER A 126 12.66 7.06 32.32
C SER A 126 11.99 6.00 33.18
N SER A 127 11.39 4.97 32.59
CA SER A 127 10.68 3.88 33.28
C SER A 127 11.51 2.60 33.49
N ASN A 128 12.83 2.65 33.32
CA ASN A 128 13.75 1.50 33.39
C ASN A 128 13.45 0.37 32.41
N ASN A 129 12.95 0.69 31.20
CA ASN A 129 12.70 -0.22 30.10
C ASN A 129 11.70 -1.37 30.35
N MET A 130 10.82 -1.25 31.36
CA MET A 130 9.89 -2.31 31.77
C MET A 130 8.45 -2.10 31.30
N ASP A 131 8.15 -0.99 30.62
CA ASP A 131 6.81 -0.67 30.15
C ASP A 131 6.53 -1.32 28.77
N GLN A 132 5.77 -2.42 28.78
CA GLN A 132 5.39 -3.13 27.55
C GLN A 132 4.44 -2.33 26.65
N VAL A 133 3.59 -1.49 27.22
CA VAL A 133 2.65 -0.64 26.46
C VAL A 133 3.43 0.40 25.66
N VAL A 134 4.39 1.06 26.31
CA VAL A 134 5.26 2.05 25.65
C VAL A 134 6.12 1.38 24.58
N SER A 135 6.69 0.21 24.86
CA SER A 135 7.47 -0.57 23.88
C SER A 135 6.64 -0.94 22.67
N SER A 136 5.39 -1.35 22.83
CA SER A 136 4.47 -1.69 21.74
C SER A 136 4.12 -0.46 20.90
N ARG A 137 3.92 0.70 21.52
CA ARG A 137 3.69 1.97 20.80
C ARG A 137 4.89 2.41 19.98
N ILE A 138 6.10 2.23 20.50
CA ILE A 138 7.35 2.50 19.77
C ILE A 138 7.42 1.67 18.50
N ILE A 139 7.17 0.37 18.59
CA ILE A 139 7.18 -0.53 17.42
C ILE A 139 6.16 -0.08 16.37
N LEU A 140 4.94 0.28 16.78
CA LEU A 140 3.90 0.77 15.87
C LEU A 140 4.28 2.09 15.20
N LEU A 141 4.88 3.02 15.95
CA LEU A 141 5.33 4.31 15.42
C LEU A 141 6.50 4.15 14.45
N GLU A 142 7.46 3.28 14.73
CA GLU A 142 8.57 2.95 13.82
C GLU A 142 8.05 2.38 12.49
N ASP A 143 7.10 1.46 12.56
CA ASP A 143 6.46 0.85 11.41
C ASP A 143 5.69 1.89 10.55
N GLU A 144 4.95 2.78 11.20
CA GLU A 144 4.24 3.88 10.53
C GLU A 144 5.20 4.90 9.90
N LEU A 145 6.33 5.19 10.55
CA LEU A 145 7.38 6.05 10.01
C LEU A 145 8.03 5.45 8.77
N ASP A 146 8.28 4.15 8.76
CA ASP A 146 8.82 3.45 7.58
C ASP A 146 7.85 3.57 6.39
N PHE A 147 6.57 3.45 6.63
CA PHE A 147 5.55 3.66 5.61
C PHE A 147 5.53 5.11 5.09
N LEU A 148 5.49 6.10 5.97
CA LEU A 148 5.51 7.52 5.60
C LEU A 148 6.78 7.92 4.86
N LYS A 149 7.92 7.34 5.24
CA LYS A 149 9.19 7.52 4.53
C LYS A 149 9.10 7.03 3.09
N LYS A 150 8.50 5.86 2.87
CA LYS A 150 8.26 5.33 1.52
C LYS A 150 7.31 6.21 0.72
N VAL A 151 6.19 6.62 1.32
CA VAL A 151 5.23 7.54 0.68
C VAL A 151 5.91 8.84 0.24
N ARG A 152 6.69 9.45 1.13
CA ARG A 152 7.44 10.67 0.85
C ARG A 152 8.42 10.48 -0.32
N LEU A 153 9.14 9.38 -0.34
CA LEU A 153 10.07 9.05 -1.42
C LEU A 153 9.35 8.92 -2.77
N VAL A 154 8.24 8.21 -2.80
CA VAL A 154 7.45 8.01 -4.03
C VAL A 154 6.87 9.34 -4.53
N VAL A 155 6.31 10.16 -3.65
CA VAL A 155 5.77 11.48 -4.01
C VAL A 155 6.88 12.39 -4.56
N LYS A 156 8.05 12.37 -3.95
CA LYS A 156 9.21 13.14 -4.39
C LYS A 156 9.68 12.72 -5.78
N ASP A 157 9.75 11.43 -6.05
CA ASP A 157 10.16 10.88 -7.34
C ASP A 157 9.17 11.23 -8.46
N LEU A 158 7.87 11.25 -8.17
CA LEU A 158 6.84 11.64 -9.14
C LEU A 158 6.83 13.14 -9.47
N LYS A 159 7.30 13.98 -8.58
CA LYS A 159 7.33 15.45 -8.75
C LYS A 159 8.68 16.00 -9.26
N SER A 160 9.63 15.13 -9.41
CA SER A 160 10.96 15.49 -9.96
C SER A 160 11.01 15.42 -11.49
#